data_eecab9b7004f3acc6fc8b9090f534682
#
_entry.id   eecab9b7004f3acc6fc8b9090f534682
#
_cell.length_a   1.000
_cell.length_b   1.000
_cell.length_c   1.000
_cell.angle_alpha   90.00
_cell.angle_beta   90.00
_cell.angle_gamma   90.00
#
_symmetry.space_group_name_H-M   'P 1'
#
loop_
_entity.id
_entity.type
_entity.pdbx_description
1 polymer ?
#
loop_
_entity_poly.entity_id
_entity_poly.type
_entity_poly.pdbx_seq_one_letter_code
_entity_poly.pdbx_strand_id
1 'polypeptide(L)'
;MTHAQTDITPASPARSLSCLQRPDKVPRYPEQHRFDLGHGLLRVLLHFDKPDAKPRVQVLANTAREDMQDVVFSHLADYRLPCLRPEDGTVSAVQEFHFRNTDRAPLPMKADPGPEFCVVMPRRELESPRMLSRSVEHVVVAATFAGDGKQAPEVKVIHSTASTSIERMVREYVAEFRMPCRSGSENVQGMRQQFSFSPPGARRYVLKREAFSLAEFLGMTQGARQLQADFDFTTMNCPFKVDYTSYGPYLPNEVRVGSPRDPNRLPFLSWLKERQLSFANDEQANDLFGQTVQIDVPCGRLNLQPQPSPT
;
A
#
# COMPACT_ATOMS: atom_id res chain seq x y z
N MET A 1 -34.98 -13.09 -26.32
CA MET A 1 -34.96 -12.12 -25.18
C MET A 1 -33.54 -11.65 -25.04
N THR A 2 -33.26 -10.47 -25.57
CA THR A 2 -31.92 -9.85 -25.65
C THR A 2 -31.72 -9.12 -24.36
N HIS A 3 -30.77 -9.59 -23.53
CA HIS A 3 -30.35 -8.86 -22.34
C HIS A 3 -29.49 -7.68 -22.81
N ALA A 4 -29.99 -6.47 -22.64
CA ALA A 4 -29.25 -5.26 -22.76
C ALA A 4 -28.20 -5.22 -21.63
N GLN A 5 -26.95 -5.42 -21.99
CA GLN A 5 -25.80 -5.18 -21.14
C GLN A 5 -25.64 -3.66 -21.00
N THR A 6 -26.06 -3.11 -19.88
CA THR A 6 -25.77 -1.73 -19.52
C THR A 6 -24.29 -1.65 -19.20
N ASP A 7 -23.50 -1.18 -20.14
CA ASP A 7 -22.12 -0.73 -19.91
C ASP A 7 -22.16 0.44 -18.93
N ILE A 8 -22.05 0.12 -17.64
CA ILE A 8 -21.74 1.12 -16.62
C ILE A 8 -20.22 1.36 -16.72
N THR A 9 -19.83 2.25 -17.61
CA THR A 9 -18.50 2.84 -17.57
C THR A 9 -18.45 3.71 -16.31
N PRO A 10 -17.68 3.34 -15.26
CA PRO A 10 -17.55 4.24 -14.12
C PRO A 10 -16.96 5.54 -14.63
N ALA A 11 -17.69 6.64 -14.47
CA ALA A 11 -17.15 7.97 -14.73
C ALA A 11 -15.83 8.07 -13.98
N SER A 12 -14.72 8.19 -14.72
CA SER A 12 -13.39 8.24 -14.10
C SER A 12 -13.30 9.53 -13.27
N PRO A 13 -13.32 9.49 -11.93
CA PRO A 13 -13.19 10.71 -11.10
C PRO A 13 -11.93 11.49 -11.45
N ALA A 14 -10.98 10.84 -12.09
CA ALA A 14 -9.68 11.31 -12.47
C ALA A 14 -9.67 12.43 -13.51
N ARG A 15 -10.57 12.40 -14.48
CA ARG A 15 -10.59 13.45 -15.52
C ARG A 15 -10.97 14.81 -14.95
N SER A 16 -11.95 14.84 -14.05
CA SER A 16 -12.47 16.07 -13.50
C SER A 16 -11.49 16.74 -12.53
N LEU A 17 -10.59 15.98 -11.89
CA LEU A 17 -9.59 16.53 -10.96
C LEU A 17 -8.36 17.13 -11.66
N SER A 18 -8.20 16.93 -12.97
CA SER A 18 -7.06 17.47 -13.73
C SER A 18 -6.98 19.00 -13.75
N CYS A 19 -8.10 19.67 -13.55
CA CYS A 19 -8.19 21.14 -13.50
C CYS A 19 -8.36 21.68 -12.08
N LEU A 20 -8.10 20.87 -11.05
CA LEU A 20 -8.23 21.31 -9.66
C LEU A 20 -7.29 22.50 -9.40
N GLN A 21 -7.91 23.65 -9.16
CA GLN A 21 -7.21 24.86 -8.76
C GLN A 21 -7.03 24.86 -7.24
N ARG A 22 -5.81 25.13 -6.82
CA ARG A 22 -5.40 25.22 -5.42
C ARG A 22 -4.70 26.56 -5.20
N PRO A 23 -4.78 27.15 -4.00
CA PRO A 23 -3.95 28.30 -3.67
C PRO A 23 -2.46 27.93 -3.73
N ASP A 24 -1.64 28.85 -4.20
CA ASP A 24 -0.17 28.66 -4.28
C ASP A 24 0.48 28.50 -2.91
N LYS A 25 -0.15 29.06 -1.87
CA LYS A 25 0.38 29.00 -0.51
C LYS A 25 -0.18 27.81 0.24
N VAL A 26 0.70 26.92 0.65
CA VAL A 26 0.37 25.77 1.51
C VAL A 26 0.00 26.27 2.92
N PRO A 27 -0.98 25.65 3.62
CA PRO A 27 -1.26 25.94 5.02
C PRO A 27 0.00 25.84 5.88
N ARG A 28 0.31 26.90 6.61
CA ARG A 28 1.50 26.96 7.47
C ARG A 28 1.11 26.59 8.89
N TYR A 29 2.09 26.04 9.61
CA TYR A 29 1.99 25.81 11.05
C TYR A 29 1.72 27.16 11.75
N PRO A 30 0.68 27.26 12.63
CA PRO A 30 0.37 28.50 13.32
C PRO A 30 1.53 28.98 14.18
N GLU A 31 1.96 30.24 14.02
CA GLU A 31 3.16 30.79 14.69
C GLU A 31 3.04 30.81 16.22
N GLN A 32 1.84 30.97 16.75
CA GLN A 32 1.55 30.95 18.18
C GLN A 32 1.91 29.61 18.85
N HIS A 33 2.05 28.54 18.09
CA HIS A 33 2.38 27.20 18.56
C HIS A 33 3.79 26.73 18.19
N ARG A 34 4.64 27.64 17.72
CA ARG A 34 6.03 27.33 17.38
C ARG A 34 6.83 26.68 18.53
N PHE A 35 6.45 27.00 19.75
CA PHE A 35 7.08 26.46 20.96
C PHE A 35 6.37 25.21 21.52
N ASP A 36 5.14 24.98 21.11
CA ASP A 36 4.39 23.79 21.45
C ASP A 36 4.77 22.68 20.46
N LEU A 37 5.27 21.57 20.95
CA LEU A 37 5.72 20.42 20.16
C LEU A 37 4.56 19.65 19.49
N GLY A 38 3.41 20.29 19.33
CA GLY A 38 2.21 19.69 18.77
C GLY A 38 2.39 19.32 17.28
N HIS A 39 2.13 18.08 16.96
CA HIS A 39 1.95 17.63 15.58
C HIS A 39 0.46 17.52 15.31
N GLY A 40 0.04 17.80 14.08
CA GLY A 40 -1.35 17.67 13.68
C GLY A 40 -1.46 16.99 12.34
N LEU A 41 -2.45 16.11 12.22
CA LEU A 41 -2.89 15.53 10.97
C LEU A 41 -4.35 15.89 10.77
N LEU A 42 -4.68 16.43 9.61
CA LEU A 42 -6.06 16.59 9.19
C LEU A 42 -6.25 15.95 7.82
N ARG A 43 -7.11 14.95 7.75
CA ARG A 43 -7.49 14.26 6.53
C ARG A 43 -8.94 14.54 6.22
N VAL A 44 -9.20 15.02 5.02
CA VAL A 44 -10.51 15.44 4.59
C VAL A 44 -10.89 14.84 3.25
N LEU A 45 -12.18 14.60 3.07
CA LEU A 45 -12.80 14.30 1.79
C LEU A 45 -13.48 15.56 1.28
N LEU A 46 -13.10 15.99 0.10
CA LEU A 46 -13.65 17.15 -0.60
C LEU A 46 -14.69 16.67 -1.60
N HIS A 47 -15.86 17.30 -1.62
CA HIS A 47 -16.91 17.05 -2.59
C HIS A 47 -17.13 18.31 -3.43
N PHE A 48 -16.94 18.19 -4.74
CA PHE A 48 -17.19 19.23 -5.72
C PHE A 48 -18.49 18.92 -6.43
N ASP A 49 -19.51 19.75 -6.21
CA ASP A 49 -20.85 19.57 -6.77
C ASP A 49 -21.10 20.50 -7.97
N LYS A 50 -20.34 21.58 -8.09
CA LYS A 50 -20.46 22.61 -9.14
C LYS A 50 -19.09 23.14 -9.53
N PRO A 51 -18.88 23.51 -10.83
CA PRO A 51 -17.69 24.24 -11.23
C PRO A 51 -17.61 25.58 -10.46
N ASP A 52 -16.41 26.02 -10.18
CA ASP A 52 -16.10 27.29 -9.50
C ASP A 52 -16.72 27.47 -8.09
N ALA A 53 -17.40 26.46 -7.56
CA ALA A 53 -17.88 26.48 -6.18
C ALA A 53 -16.80 25.93 -5.22
N LYS A 54 -16.81 26.42 -3.97
CA LYS A 54 -16.01 25.83 -2.91
C LYS A 54 -16.47 24.39 -2.63
N PRO A 55 -15.56 23.46 -2.33
CA PRO A 55 -15.93 22.09 -2.01
C PRO A 55 -16.67 21.99 -0.67
N ARG A 56 -17.53 21.00 -0.55
CA ARG A 56 -17.99 20.54 0.77
C ARG A 56 -16.88 19.68 1.37
N VAL A 57 -16.58 19.90 2.65
CA VAL A 57 -15.48 19.24 3.34
C VAL A 57 -16.04 18.28 4.39
N GLN A 58 -15.64 17.02 4.31
CA GLN A 58 -15.91 16.01 5.33
C GLN A 58 -14.59 15.61 5.98
N VAL A 59 -14.49 15.67 7.31
CA VAL A 59 -13.30 15.22 8.04
C VAL A 59 -13.31 13.69 8.15
N LEU A 60 -12.24 13.05 7.69
CA LEU A 60 -12.05 11.60 7.77
C LEU A 60 -11.19 11.19 8.96
N ALA A 61 -10.16 11.99 9.27
CA ALA A 61 -9.30 11.79 10.43
C ALA A 61 -8.76 13.13 10.90
N ASN A 62 -8.65 13.31 12.21
CA ASN A 62 -8.21 14.55 12.81
C ASN A 62 -7.43 14.31 14.11
N THR A 63 -6.16 14.71 14.11
CA THR A 63 -5.34 14.88 15.31
C THR A 63 -4.81 16.31 15.41
N ALA A 64 -5.24 17.18 14.49
CA ALA A 64 -4.85 18.59 14.46
C ALA A 64 -5.66 19.39 15.47
N ARG A 65 -5.03 20.38 16.08
CA ARG A 65 -5.69 21.35 16.94
C ARG A 65 -6.63 22.25 16.15
N GLU A 66 -7.56 22.89 16.81
CA GLU A 66 -8.60 23.70 16.18
C GLU A 66 -8.03 24.80 15.27
N ASP A 67 -7.00 25.50 15.71
CA ASP A 67 -6.33 26.54 14.93
C ASP A 67 -5.62 26.01 13.68
N MET A 68 -5.07 24.78 13.73
CA MET A 68 -4.53 24.11 12.54
C MET A 68 -5.64 23.72 11.58
N GLN A 69 -6.79 23.29 12.11
CA GLN A 69 -7.97 22.97 11.30
C GLN A 69 -8.50 24.22 10.59
N ASP A 70 -8.59 25.35 11.30
CA ASP A 70 -9.07 26.62 10.73
C ASP A 70 -8.20 27.08 9.57
N VAL A 71 -6.89 26.96 9.67
CA VAL A 71 -5.95 27.28 8.58
C VAL A 71 -6.20 26.38 7.36
N VAL A 72 -6.47 25.08 7.58
CA VAL A 72 -6.78 24.16 6.49
C VAL A 72 -8.14 24.46 5.87
N PHE A 73 -9.18 24.66 6.67
CA PHE A 73 -10.53 24.97 6.14
C PHE A 73 -10.54 26.27 5.36
N SER A 74 -9.82 27.29 5.83
CA SER A 74 -9.63 28.54 5.09
C SER A 74 -8.94 28.31 3.74
N HIS A 75 -7.88 27.50 3.71
CA HIS A 75 -7.17 27.13 2.49
C HIS A 75 -8.05 26.34 1.51
N LEU A 76 -8.83 25.39 2.00
CA LEU A 76 -9.73 24.57 1.18
C LEU A 76 -10.92 25.35 0.62
N ALA A 77 -11.31 26.45 1.27
CA ALA A 77 -12.36 27.33 0.77
C ALA A 77 -12.04 27.96 -0.59
N ASP A 78 -10.75 28.04 -0.94
CA ASP A 78 -10.26 28.59 -2.20
C ASP A 78 -10.06 27.53 -3.30
N TYR A 79 -10.30 26.25 -3.00
CA TYR A 79 -10.23 25.19 -4.03
C TYR A 79 -11.38 25.34 -5.01
N ARG A 80 -11.09 25.16 -6.30
CA ARG A 80 -12.08 25.22 -7.39
C ARG A 80 -11.83 24.09 -8.38
N LEU A 81 -12.91 23.66 -9.03
CA LEU A 81 -12.86 22.59 -10.05
C LEU A 81 -13.56 23.06 -11.34
N PRO A 82 -12.98 24.01 -12.07
CA PRO A 82 -13.66 24.72 -13.18
C PRO A 82 -14.05 23.82 -14.34
N CYS A 83 -13.41 22.68 -14.54
CA CYS A 83 -13.76 21.73 -15.61
C CYS A 83 -14.81 20.69 -15.22
N LEU A 84 -15.41 20.79 -14.03
CA LEU A 84 -16.48 19.90 -13.61
C LEU A 84 -17.70 20.08 -14.52
N ARG A 85 -18.17 18.98 -15.10
CA ARG A 85 -19.33 18.99 -15.99
C ARG A 85 -20.55 18.43 -15.27
N PRO A 86 -21.76 18.81 -15.69
CA PRO A 86 -22.99 18.28 -15.09
C PRO A 86 -23.09 16.75 -15.13
N GLU A 87 -22.56 16.13 -16.20
CA GLU A 87 -22.53 14.68 -16.37
C GLU A 87 -21.57 13.95 -15.43
N ASP A 88 -20.58 14.64 -14.86
CA ASP A 88 -19.60 14.03 -13.94
C ASP A 88 -20.21 13.80 -12.55
N GLY A 89 -21.34 14.41 -12.24
CA GLY A 89 -21.96 14.37 -10.91
C GLY A 89 -21.08 14.98 -9.84
N THR A 90 -21.17 14.49 -8.61
CA THR A 90 -20.28 14.92 -7.51
C THR A 90 -18.92 14.27 -7.65
N VAL A 91 -17.88 15.06 -7.83
CA VAL A 91 -16.49 14.59 -7.85
C VAL A 91 -15.88 14.73 -6.46
N SER A 92 -15.23 13.69 -5.98
CA SER A 92 -14.63 13.65 -4.64
C SER A 92 -13.12 13.49 -4.70
N ALA A 93 -12.41 14.18 -3.79
CA ALA A 93 -10.97 14.07 -3.62
C ALA A 93 -10.61 14.01 -2.14
N VAL A 94 -9.65 13.15 -1.79
CA VAL A 94 -9.09 13.13 -0.44
C VAL A 94 -7.85 14.02 -0.39
N GLN A 95 -7.77 14.85 0.64
CA GLN A 95 -6.61 15.68 0.92
C GLN A 95 -6.14 15.46 2.35
N GLU A 96 -4.82 15.40 2.54
CA GLU A 96 -4.21 15.23 3.84
C GLU A 96 -3.22 16.37 4.12
N PHE A 97 -3.29 16.94 5.31
CA PHE A 97 -2.44 18.03 5.78
C PHE A 97 -1.70 17.59 7.03
N HIS A 98 -0.37 17.72 6.98
CA HIS A 98 0.51 17.43 8.09
C HIS A 98 1.10 18.73 8.62
N PHE A 99 0.87 19.00 9.89
CA PHE A 99 1.52 20.08 10.61
C PHE A 99 2.68 19.52 11.42
N ARG A 100 3.87 20.03 11.16
CA ARG A 100 5.10 19.66 11.87
C ARG A 100 5.79 20.91 12.37
N ASN A 101 6.26 20.88 13.60
CA ASN A 101 7.17 21.90 14.07
C ASN A 101 8.57 21.64 13.48
N THR A 102 8.99 22.48 12.52
CA THR A 102 10.24 22.32 11.78
C THR A 102 11.47 22.89 12.52
N ASP A 103 11.28 23.56 13.66
CA ASP A 103 12.36 24.21 14.40
C ASP A 103 13.18 23.21 15.24
N ARG A 104 12.80 21.96 15.29
CA ARG A 104 13.63 20.87 15.79
C ARG A 104 13.91 19.87 14.68
N ALA A 105 15.12 19.29 14.70
CA ALA A 105 15.44 18.15 13.87
C ALA A 105 14.27 17.17 13.90
N PRO A 106 13.78 16.70 12.75
CA PRO A 106 12.62 15.81 12.73
C PRO A 106 12.94 14.68 13.68
N LEU A 107 12.22 14.64 14.81
CA LEU A 107 12.12 13.39 15.56
C LEU A 107 11.72 12.38 14.49
N PRO A 108 12.46 11.27 14.35
CA PRO A 108 12.02 10.22 13.43
C PRO A 108 10.56 10.02 13.79
N MET A 109 9.65 10.39 12.87
CA MET A 109 8.27 10.07 13.07
C MET A 109 8.30 8.55 13.27
N LYS A 110 7.99 8.10 14.47
CA LYS A 110 7.35 6.83 14.59
C LYS A 110 6.08 7.04 13.77
N ALA A 111 6.17 6.67 12.48
CA ALA A 111 4.98 6.37 11.72
C ALA A 111 4.14 5.60 12.71
N ASP A 112 2.87 5.98 12.90
CA ASP A 112 1.99 5.18 13.76
C ASP A 112 2.23 3.75 13.29
N PRO A 113 2.99 2.97 14.06
CA PRO A 113 3.44 1.70 13.53
C PRO A 113 2.15 0.93 13.36
N GLY A 114 1.78 0.64 12.12
CA GLY A 114 0.62 -0.18 11.86
C GLY A 114 0.67 -1.37 12.80
N PRO A 115 -0.44 -2.03 13.12
CA PRO A 115 -0.48 -3.10 14.10
C PRO A 115 0.61 -4.17 13.92
N GLU A 116 1.14 -4.30 12.70
CA GLU A 116 2.30 -5.15 12.39
C GLU A 116 3.61 -4.75 13.09
N PHE A 117 3.78 -3.48 13.47
CA PHE A 117 5.01 -3.00 14.11
C PHE A 117 5.03 -3.18 15.64
N CYS A 118 3.92 -3.60 16.22
CA CYS A 118 3.90 -3.91 17.63
C CYS A 118 4.04 -5.41 17.93
N VAL A 119 4.34 -6.20 16.92
CA VAL A 119 4.65 -7.63 17.12
C VAL A 119 6.01 -7.77 17.81
N VAL A 120 5.98 -8.39 18.96
CA VAL A 120 7.17 -8.77 19.72
C VAL A 120 7.54 -10.20 19.34
N MET A 121 8.69 -10.35 18.72
CA MET A 121 9.27 -11.64 18.35
C MET A 121 10.18 -12.18 19.46
N PRO A 122 10.40 -13.50 19.54
CA PRO A 122 11.39 -14.06 20.44
C PRO A 122 12.78 -13.46 20.22
N ARG A 123 13.54 -13.29 21.30
CA ARG A 123 14.93 -12.79 21.19
C ARG A 123 15.91 -13.82 20.60
N ARG A 124 15.55 -15.11 20.66
CA ARG A 124 16.32 -16.17 20.02
C ARG A 124 16.15 -16.09 18.50
N GLU A 125 17.19 -16.34 17.78
CA GLU A 125 17.10 -16.54 16.34
C GLU A 125 16.47 -17.90 16.04
N LEU A 126 15.78 -17.97 14.90
CA LEU A 126 15.32 -19.24 14.38
C LEU A 126 16.52 -19.96 13.78
N GLU A 127 16.90 -21.08 14.40
CA GLU A 127 18.05 -21.87 13.95
C GLU A 127 17.84 -22.35 12.51
N SER A 128 18.88 -22.22 11.68
CA SER A 128 18.82 -22.76 10.33
C SER A 128 18.87 -24.30 10.40
N PRO A 129 17.81 -24.98 9.92
CA PRO A 129 17.79 -26.45 10.00
C PRO A 129 18.81 -27.06 9.03
N ARG A 130 19.20 -28.31 9.28
CA ARG A 130 19.90 -29.08 8.27
C ARG A 130 18.98 -29.31 7.08
N MET A 131 19.25 -28.63 5.99
CA MET A 131 18.49 -28.78 4.76
C MET A 131 18.97 -29.99 3.98
N LEU A 132 18.03 -30.82 3.55
CA LEU A 132 18.27 -31.95 2.66
C LEU A 132 18.07 -31.53 1.19
N SER A 133 17.31 -30.48 0.96
CA SER A 133 17.05 -29.89 -0.35
C SER A 133 18.24 -29.06 -0.84
N ARG A 134 18.40 -29.00 -2.16
CA ARG A 134 19.37 -28.10 -2.81
C ARG A 134 18.73 -26.75 -3.22
N SER A 135 17.43 -26.66 -3.12
CA SER A 135 16.66 -25.46 -3.43
C SER A 135 16.29 -24.70 -2.15
N VAL A 136 15.90 -23.44 -2.31
CA VAL A 136 15.35 -22.64 -1.21
C VAL A 136 14.01 -23.23 -0.78
N GLU A 137 13.83 -23.35 0.52
CA GLU A 137 12.58 -23.80 1.13
C GLU A 137 11.88 -22.62 1.80
N HIS A 138 10.57 -22.49 1.57
CA HIS A 138 9.76 -21.42 2.12
C HIS A 138 8.65 -21.96 3.01
N VAL A 139 8.39 -21.25 4.10
CA VAL A 139 7.20 -21.46 4.94
C VAL A 139 6.54 -20.11 5.13
N VAL A 140 5.29 -19.97 4.70
CA VAL A 140 4.48 -18.79 4.93
C VAL A 140 3.38 -19.13 5.91
N VAL A 141 3.33 -18.38 6.99
CA VAL A 141 2.32 -18.55 8.03
C VAL A 141 1.43 -17.33 8.13
N ALA A 142 0.18 -17.57 8.44
CA ALA A 142 -0.74 -16.57 8.96
C ALA A 142 -0.78 -16.72 10.49
N ALA A 143 -0.45 -15.66 11.19
CA ALA A 143 -0.58 -15.57 12.65
C ALA A 143 -1.74 -14.65 12.99
N THR A 144 -2.67 -15.14 13.82
CA THR A 144 -3.89 -14.44 14.19
C THR A 144 -3.88 -14.18 15.69
N PHE A 145 -3.87 -12.90 16.05
CA PHE A 145 -3.85 -12.46 17.45
C PHE A 145 -5.27 -12.14 17.91
N ALA A 146 -5.68 -12.71 19.03
CA ALA A 146 -6.97 -12.47 19.66
C ALA A 146 -6.82 -11.67 20.96
N GLY A 147 -7.91 -11.09 21.44
CA GLY A 147 -7.96 -10.36 22.69
C GLY A 147 -6.94 -9.21 22.76
N ASP A 148 -6.19 -9.15 23.86
CA ASP A 148 -5.19 -8.11 24.14
C ASP A 148 -3.80 -8.42 23.50
N GLY A 149 -3.69 -9.47 22.70
CA GLY A 149 -2.46 -9.87 22.03
C GLY A 149 -1.35 -10.41 22.91
N LYS A 150 -1.61 -10.62 24.21
CA LYS A 150 -0.62 -11.19 25.15
C LYS A 150 -0.55 -12.71 25.10
N GLN A 151 -1.57 -13.35 24.55
CA GLN A 151 -1.61 -14.78 24.35
C GLN A 151 -0.90 -15.18 23.06
N ALA A 152 -0.54 -16.46 22.94
CA ALA A 152 0.01 -17.02 21.70
C ALA A 152 -1.00 -16.82 20.57
N PRO A 153 -0.52 -16.41 19.36
CA PRO A 153 -1.39 -16.33 18.20
C PRO A 153 -1.81 -17.73 17.73
N GLU A 154 -2.95 -17.81 17.07
CA GLU A 154 -3.26 -18.93 16.22
C GLU A 154 -2.34 -18.90 14.98
N VAL A 155 -1.61 -19.98 14.71
CA VAL A 155 -0.63 -20.07 13.62
C VAL A 155 -1.09 -21.09 12.59
N LYS A 156 -1.33 -20.63 11.37
CA LYS A 156 -1.70 -21.46 10.23
C LYS A 156 -0.63 -21.38 9.14
N VAL A 157 -0.10 -22.50 8.68
CA VAL A 157 0.72 -22.54 7.45
C VAL A 157 -0.21 -22.35 6.26
N ILE A 158 0.05 -21.33 5.45
CA ILE A 158 -0.75 -21.00 4.27
C ILE A 158 -0.05 -21.39 2.97
N HIS A 159 1.27 -21.55 3.00
CA HIS A 159 2.09 -22.11 1.92
C HIS A 159 3.38 -22.64 2.48
N SER A 160 3.86 -23.79 1.94
CA SER A 160 5.16 -24.34 2.30
C SER A 160 5.72 -25.18 1.15
N THR A 161 7.01 -25.00 0.90
CA THR A 161 7.85 -25.92 0.10
C THR A 161 8.84 -26.68 0.97
N ALA A 162 8.75 -26.49 2.29
CA ALA A 162 9.67 -27.03 3.27
C ALA A 162 9.20 -28.38 3.83
N SER A 163 10.13 -29.09 4.48
CA SER A 163 9.79 -30.34 5.18
C SER A 163 8.89 -30.09 6.39
N THR A 164 8.13 -31.12 6.80
CA THR A 164 7.24 -31.06 7.98
C THR A 164 7.99 -30.67 9.26
N SER A 165 9.27 -31.02 9.38
CA SER A 165 10.10 -30.66 10.53
C SER A 165 10.38 -29.16 10.58
N ILE A 166 10.64 -28.54 9.42
CA ILE A 166 10.85 -27.10 9.28
C ILE A 166 9.54 -26.35 9.52
N GLU A 167 8.43 -26.84 8.97
CA GLU A 167 7.10 -26.24 9.25
C GLU A 167 6.78 -26.24 10.74
N ARG A 168 7.02 -27.34 11.43
CA ARG A 168 6.78 -27.43 12.88
C ARG A 168 7.63 -26.42 13.63
N MET A 169 8.93 -26.36 13.33
CA MET A 169 9.86 -25.40 13.93
C MET A 169 9.41 -23.95 13.73
N VAL A 170 8.93 -23.60 12.54
CA VAL A 170 8.41 -22.27 12.24
C VAL A 170 7.13 -22.01 13.02
N ARG A 171 6.20 -22.96 13.10
CA ARG A 171 4.98 -22.82 13.90
C ARG A 171 5.28 -22.56 15.38
N GLU A 172 6.19 -23.35 15.95
CA GLU A 172 6.61 -23.21 17.35
C GLU A 172 7.24 -21.83 17.60
N TYR A 173 8.07 -21.36 16.68
CA TYR A 173 8.68 -20.04 16.77
C TYR A 173 7.65 -18.90 16.71
N VAL A 174 6.70 -18.97 15.76
CA VAL A 174 5.67 -17.94 15.59
C VAL A 174 4.64 -17.99 16.73
N ALA A 175 4.40 -19.14 17.36
CA ALA A 175 3.54 -19.24 18.53
C ALA A 175 4.06 -18.45 19.75
N GLU A 176 5.36 -18.10 19.76
CA GLU A 176 5.95 -17.23 20.79
C GLU A 176 5.73 -15.72 20.51
N PHE A 177 5.24 -15.33 19.32
CA PHE A 177 4.97 -13.93 19.00
C PHE A 177 3.87 -13.36 19.91
N ARG A 178 3.97 -12.07 20.20
CA ARG A 178 2.97 -11.33 20.98
C ARG A 178 2.72 -9.98 20.32
N MET A 179 1.53 -9.44 20.54
CA MET A 179 1.13 -8.13 19.99
C MET A 179 0.55 -7.24 21.13
N PRO A 180 1.39 -6.81 22.09
CA PRO A 180 0.94 -6.20 23.34
C PRO A 180 0.30 -4.81 23.19
N CYS A 181 0.40 -4.18 22.01
CA CYS A 181 -0.21 -2.87 21.78
C CYS A 181 -1.73 -2.95 21.44
N ARG A 182 -2.31 -4.16 21.39
CA ARG A 182 -3.74 -4.29 21.15
C ARG A 182 -4.54 -3.79 22.37
N SER A 183 -5.51 -2.94 22.10
CA SER A 183 -6.61 -2.65 23.02
C SER A 183 -7.66 -3.76 22.85
N GLY A 184 -7.92 -4.53 23.88
CA GLY A 184 -8.69 -5.79 23.86
C GLY A 184 -10.13 -5.78 23.30
N SER A 185 -10.59 -4.68 22.71
CA SER A 185 -11.93 -4.53 22.13
C SER A 185 -11.98 -4.64 20.59
N GLU A 186 -10.84 -4.83 19.92
CA GLU A 186 -10.76 -4.76 18.47
C GLU A 186 -10.84 -6.12 17.80
N ASN A 187 -11.26 -6.09 16.53
CA ASN A 187 -11.32 -7.24 15.63
C ASN A 187 -10.01 -8.02 15.62
N VAL A 188 -10.11 -9.32 15.42
CA VAL A 188 -8.98 -10.24 15.27
C VAL A 188 -7.96 -9.67 14.29
N GLN A 189 -6.72 -9.48 14.74
CA GLN A 189 -5.64 -8.95 13.90
C GLN A 189 -4.79 -10.10 13.34
N GLY A 190 -4.75 -10.20 12.02
CA GLY A 190 -3.91 -11.15 11.32
C GLY A 190 -2.63 -10.52 10.79
N MET A 191 -1.55 -11.28 10.77
CA MET A 191 -0.32 -10.96 10.04
C MET A 191 0.12 -12.16 9.21
N ARG A 192 0.81 -11.89 8.10
CA ARG A 192 1.51 -12.90 7.32
C ARG A 192 3.01 -12.75 7.56
N GLN A 193 3.67 -13.88 7.82
CA GLN A 193 5.13 -13.92 7.96
C GLN A 193 5.69 -15.02 7.08
N GLN A 194 6.75 -14.70 6.33
CA GLN A 194 7.51 -15.65 5.53
C GLN A 194 8.84 -15.97 6.20
N PHE A 195 9.21 -17.23 6.12
CA PHE A 195 10.52 -17.74 6.47
C PHE A 195 11.11 -18.45 5.25
N SER A 196 12.35 -18.11 4.91
CA SER A 196 13.04 -18.70 3.78
C SER A 196 14.37 -19.29 4.25
N PHE A 197 14.57 -20.54 3.94
CA PHE A 197 15.76 -21.30 4.31
C PHE A 197 16.55 -21.61 3.04
N SER A 198 17.82 -21.22 3.01
CA SER A 198 18.70 -21.44 1.86
C SER A 198 19.80 -22.43 2.26
N PRO A 199 20.04 -23.49 1.47
CA PRO A 199 21.16 -24.39 1.72
C PRO A 199 22.48 -23.62 1.54
N PRO A 200 23.52 -23.97 2.32
CA PRO A 200 24.83 -23.33 2.18
C PRO A 200 25.37 -23.46 0.76
N GLY A 201 25.79 -22.33 0.17
CA GLY A 201 26.36 -22.30 -1.18
C GLY A 201 25.33 -22.38 -2.32
N ALA A 202 24.03 -22.40 -2.03
CA ALA A 202 23.00 -22.35 -3.07
C ALA A 202 23.11 -21.04 -3.89
N ARG A 203 23.08 -21.18 -5.20
CA ARG A 203 22.89 -20.04 -6.11
C ARG A 203 21.40 -19.72 -6.13
N ARG A 204 21.05 -18.45 -5.98
CA ARG A 204 19.67 -17.96 -6.03
C ARG A 204 19.52 -16.95 -7.17
N TYR A 205 18.40 -17.02 -7.82
CA TYR A 205 17.95 -15.90 -8.64
C TYR A 205 17.58 -14.73 -7.74
N VAL A 206 18.13 -13.57 -8.03
CA VAL A 206 17.76 -12.31 -7.38
C VAL A 206 17.49 -11.27 -8.45
N LEU A 207 16.54 -10.40 -8.20
CA LEU A 207 16.35 -9.26 -9.09
C LEU A 207 17.58 -8.36 -8.99
N LYS A 208 18.13 -7.99 -10.14
CA LYS A 208 19.38 -7.20 -10.21
C LYS A 208 19.25 -5.80 -9.62
N ARG A 209 18.04 -5.33 -9.48
CA ARG A 209 17.70 -4.02 -8.93
C ARG A 209 16.59 -4.17 -7.91
N GLU A 210 16.64 -3.33 -6.89
CA GLU A 210 15.60 -3.27 -5.85
C GLU A 210 14.46 -2.29 -6.23
N ALA A 211 14.71 -1.39 -7.18
CA ALA A 211 13.74 -0.41 -7.65
C ALA A 211 13.60 -0.43 -9.18
N PHE A 212 12.37 -0.30 -9.64
CA PHE A 212 11.98 -0.28 -11.05
C PHE A 212 11.02 0.87 -11.30
N SER A 213 11.07 1.46 -12.50
CA SER A 213 9.96 2.27 -12.97
C SER A 213 8.71 1.41 -13.18
N LEU A 214 7.53 2.00 -13.09
CA LEU A 214 6.28 1.28 -13.34
C LEU A 214 6.28 0.59 -14.72
N ALA A 215 6.80 1.25 -15.76
CA ALA A 215 6.87 0.68 -17.12
C ALA A 215 7.78 -0.55 -17.19
N GLU A 216 8.95 -0.50 -16.57
CA GLU A 216 9.87 -1.64 -16.50
C GLU A 216 9.24 -2.81 -15.73
N PHE A 217 8.60 -2.53 -14.60
CA PHE A 217 7.92 -3.56 -13.81
C PHE A 217 6.81 -4.23 -14.62
N LEU A 218 5.95 -3.46 -15.29
CA LEU A 218 4.88 -4.01 -16.12
C LEU A 218 5.41 -4.85 -17.27
N GLY A 219 6.55 -4.48 -17.85
CA GLY A 219 7.24 -5.27 -18.88
C GLY A 219 7.73 -6.63 -18.39
N MET A 220 7.93 -6.81 -17.08
CA MET A 220 8.31 -8.09 -16.47
C MET A 220 7.11 -8.96 -16.08
N THR A 221 5.89 -8.47 -16.23
CA THR A 221 4.69 -9.22 -15.84
C THR A 221 4.17 -10.12 -16.96
N GLN A 222 3.46 -11.18 -16.56
CA GLN A 222 2.78 -12.06 -17.49
C GLN A 222 1.71 -11.29 -18.27
N GLY A 223 1.63 -11.57 -19.57
CA GLY A 223 0.62 -10.94 -20.42
C GLY A 223 0.79 -9.42 -20.57
N ALA A 224 2.01 -8.88 -20.43
CA ALA A 224 2.27 -7.44 -20.49
C ALA A 224 1.64 -6.72 -21.70
N ARG A 225 1.58 -7.40 -22.87
CA ARG A 225 0.97 -6.87 -24.11
C ARG A 225 -0.56 -6.87 -24.12
N GLN A 226 -1.19 -7.65 -23.25
CA GLN A 226 -2.64 -7.78 -23.15
C GLN A 226 -3.21 -7.01 -21.96
N LEU A 227 -2.37 -6.25 -21.25
CA LEU A 227 -2.82 -5.46 -20.13
C LEU A 227 -3.76 -4.34 -20.58
N GLN A 228 -4.85 -4.21 -19.86
CA GLN A 228 -5.75 -3.07 -19.95
C GLN A 228 -5.73 -2.29 -18.65
N ALA A 229 -5.51 -1.00 -18.73
CA ALA A 229 -5.53 -0.12 -17.56
C ALA A 229 -5.71 1.34 -17.99
N ASP A 230 -6.41 2.09 -17.19
CA ASP A 230 -6.54 3.53 -17.34
C ASP A 230 -6.53 4.17 -15.95
N PHE A 231 -5.35 4.70 -15.56
CA PHE A 231 -5.14 5.35 -14.27
C PHE A 231 -4.53 6.73 -14.46
N ASP A 232 -5.09 7.72 -13.78
CA ASP A 232 -4.53 9.06 -13.70
C ASP A 232 -3.84 9.27 -12.35
N PHE A 233 -2.53 9.14 -12.33
CA PHE A 233 -1.74 9.27 -11.11
C PHE A 233 -1.71 10.68 -10.55
N THR A 234 -2.07 11.69 -11.32
CA THR A 234 -2.13 13.07 -10.83
C THR A 234 -3.18 13.24 -9.74
N THR A 235 -4.20 12.35 -9.72
CA THR A 235 -5.24 12.31 -8.69
C THR A 235 -4.85 11.50 -7.45
N MET A 236 -3.67 10.87 -7.47
CA MET A 236 -3.20 9.91 -6.47
C MET A 236 -2.02 10.44 -5.64
N ASN A 237 -1.87 11.76 -5.58
CA ASN A 237 -0.74 12.41 -4.88
C ASN A 237 0.62 11.85 -5.33
N CYS A 238 0.84 11.89 -6.66
CA CYS A 238 2.08 11.44 -7.31
C CYS A 238 3.23 12.47 -7.14
N PRO A 239 4.50 12.08 -7.38
CA PRO A 239 4.96 10.70 -7.55
C PRO A 239 4.92 9.94 -6.23
N PHE A 240 4.78 8.62 -6.29
CA PHE A 240 4.83 7.77 -5.11
C PHE A 240 5.52 6.44 -5.40
N LYS A 241 5.88 5.74 -4.33
CA LYS A 241 6.56 4.46 -4.40
C LYS A 241 5.66 3.36 -3.88
N VAL A 242 5.74 2.21 -4.51
CA VAL A 242 4.96 1.02 -4.17
C VAL A 242 5.93 -0.12 -3.91
N ASP A 243 5.82 -0.75 -2.75
CA ASP A 243 6.50 -2.00 -2.47
C ASP A 243 5.63 -3.16 -2.95
N TYR A 244 6.12 -3.91 -3.91
CA TYR A 244 5.46 -5.08 -4.46
C TYR A 244 6.21 -6.33 -4.03
N THR A 245 5.51 -7.23 -3.31
CA THR A 245 6.06 -8.52 -2.92
C THR A 245 5.45 -9.62 -3.78
N SER A 246 6.31 -10.34 -4.50
CA SER A 246 5.89 -11.42 -5.40
C SER A 246 5.65 -12.72 -4.63
N TYR A 247 4.42 -13.20 -4.63
CA TYR A 247 4.03 -14.50 -4.08
C TYR A 247 3.42 -15.42 -5.14
N GLY A 248 3.20 -14.91 -6.35
CA GLY A 248 2.73 -15.72 -7.46
C GLY A 248 3.75 -16.80 -7.88
N PRO A 249 3.26 -17.94 -8.40
CA PRO A 249 1.88 -18.27 -8.66
C PRO A 249 1.13 -18.90 -7.45
N TYR A 250 1.78 -19.05 -6.30
CA TYR A 250 1.30 -19.88 -5.19
C TYR A 250 0.35 -19.14 -4.24
N LEU A 251 0.59 -17.85 -4.03
CA LEU A 251 -0.22 -16.99 -3.16
C LEU A 251 -0.48 -15.64 -3.83
N PRO A 252 -1.52 -14.91 -3.38
CA PRO A 252 -1.74 -13.53 -3.82
C PRO A 252 -0.55 -12.64 -3.45
N ASN A 253 -0.08 -11.83 -4.42
CA ASN A 253 0.97 -10.84 -4.19
C ASN A 253 0.55 -9.81 -3.13
N GLU A 254 1.52 -9.14 -2.53
CA GLU A 254 1.28 -8.01 -1.65
C GLU A 254 1.75 -6.72 -2.29
N VAL A 255 0.97 -5.68 -2.06
CA VAL A 255 1.26 -4.33 -2.54
C VAL A 255 1.08 -3.37 -1.37
N ARG A 256 2.15 -2.63 -1.04
CA ARG A 256 2.16 -1.67 0.06
C ARG A 256 2.61 -0.32 -0.46
N VAL A 257 2.05 0.73 0.09
CA VAL A 257 2.48 2.11 -0.18
C VAL A 257 2.83 2.76 1.14
N GLY A 258 3.98 3.42 1.18
CA GLY A 258 4.36 4.25 2.31
C GLY A 258 3.40 5.43 2.54
N SER A 259 3.61 6.16 3.61
CA SER A 259 2.85 7.40 3.87
C SER A 259 3.11 8.47 2.79
N PRO A 260 2.10 9.30 2.47
CA PRO A 260 0.74 9.29 3.00
C PRO A 260 -0.15 8.24 2.31
N ARG A 261 -1.07 7.65 3.07
CA ARG A 261 -2.10 6.77 2.50
C ARG A 261 -3.12 7.63 1.74
N ASP A 262 -3.32 7.34 0.48
CA ASP A 262 -4.30 7.99 -0.38
C ASP A 262 -5.30 6.94 -0.88
N PRO A 263 -6.58 7.03 -0.53
CA PRO A 263 -7.59 6.06 -0.97
C PRO A 263 -7.79 6.06 -2.49
N ASN A 264 -7.46 7.14 -3.20
CA ASN A 264 -7.53 7.18 -4.66
C ASN A 264 -6.56 6.18 -5.31
N ARG A 265 -5.54 5.72 -4.58
CA ARG A 265 -4.59 4.69 -5.03
C ARG A 265 -5.18 3.27 -4.97
N LEU A 266 -6.22 3.03 -4.20
CA LEU A 266 -6.74 1.68 -3.95
C LEU A 266 -7.09 0.90 -5.23
N PRO A 267 -7.77 1.48 -6.25
CA PRO A 267 -8.05 0.77 -7.49
C PRO A 267 -6.77 0.36 -8.23
N PHE A 268 -5.78 1.26 -8.31
CA PHE A 268 -4.49 0.98 -8.91
C PHE A 268 -3.71 -0.09 -8.13
N LEU A 269 -3.68 0.00 -6.81
CA LEU A 269 -2.97 -0.99 -5.96
C LEU A 269 -3.63 -2.37 -6.06
N SER A 270 -4.97 -2.44 -6.09
CA SER A 270 -5.70 -3.68 -6.33
C SER A 270 -5.35 -4.28 -7.69
N TRP A 271 -5.38 -3.47 -8.74
CA TRP A 271 -4.99 -3.89 -10.08
C TRP A 271 -3.54 -4.36 -10.13
N LEU A 272 -2.61 -3.63 -9.50
CA LEU A 272 -1.18 -3.98 -9.46
C LEU A 272 -0.94 -5.29 -8.69
N LYS A 273 -1.67 -5.54 -7.62
CA LYS A 273 -1.61 -6.77 -6.82
C LYS A 273 -1.92 -8.03 -7.64
N GLU A 274 -2.75 -7.93 -8.64
CA GLU A 274 -3.12 -9.04 -9.54
C GLU A 274 -2.04 -9.35 -10.59
N ARG A 275 -1.07 -8.47 -10.78
CA ARG A 275 0.02 -8.68 -11.74
C ARG A 275 0.94 -9.77 -11.23
N GLN A 276 1.33 -10.69 -12.10
CA GLN A 276 2.28 -11.75 -11.77
C GLN A 276 3.55 -11.56 -12.60
N LEU A 277 4.69 -11.74 -11.98
CA LEU A 277 5.96 -11.74 -12.69
C LEU A 277 6.04 -12.92 -13.65
N SER A 278 6.72 -12.72 -14.78
CA SER A 278 7.06 -13.80 -15.69
C SER A 278 8.31 -14.50 -15.19
N PHE A 279 8.26 -15.81 -15.09
CA PHE A 279 9.38 -16.65 -14.68
C PHE A 279 9.80 -17.54 -15.84
N ALA A 280 11.10 -17.76 -15.99
CA ALA A 280 11.62 -18.67 -17.00
C ALA A 280 11.35 -20.15 -16.66
N ASN A 281 11.27 -20.48 -15.37
CA ASN A 281 11.01 -21.81 -14.84
C ASN A 281 10.59 -21.74 -13.35
N ASP A 282 10.21 -22.88 -12.80
CA ASP A 282 9.74 -23.00 -11.42
C ASP A 282 10.85 -22.68 -10.40
N GLU A 283 12.12 -22.96 -10.71
CA GLU A 283 13.23 -22.62 -9.81
C GLU A 283 13.36 -21.11 -9.65
N GLN A 284 13.25 -20.35 -10.73
CA GLN A 284 13.22 -18.88 -10.68
C GLN A 284 12.01 -18.37 -9.91
N ALA A 285 10.83 -18.95 -10.12
CA ALA A 285 9.64 -18.59 -9.39
C ALA A 285 9.81 -18.82 -7.88
N ASN A 286 10.39 -19.95 -7.50
CA ASN A 286 10.67 -20.29 -6.11
C ASN A 286 11.71 -19.35 -5.49
N ASP A 287 12.79 -19.04 -6.19
CA ASP A 287 13.84 -18.16 -5.67
C ASP A 287 13.37 -16.70 -5.49
N LEU A 288 12.47 -16.25 -6.35
CA LEU A 288 11.90 -14.90 -6.30
C LEU A 288 10.64 -14.82 -5.40
N PHE A 289 10.17 -15.96 -4.88
CA PHE A 289 9.01 -16.01 -4.00
C PHE A 289 9.25 -15.21 -2.72
N GLY A 290 8.36 -14.26 -2.45
CA GLY A 290 8.43 -13.35 -1.30
C GLY A 290 9.48 -12.25 -1.40
N GLN A 291 10.15 -12.10 -2.54
CA GLN A 291 11.02 -10.94 -2.76
C GLN A 291 10.18 -9.69 -2.99
N THR A 292 10.63 -8.61 -2.37
CA THR A 292 10.00 -7.30 -2.49
C THR A 292 10.82 -6.41 -3.41
N VAL A 293 10.13 -5.73 -4.33
CA VAL A 293 10.71 -4.69 -5.18
C VAL A 293 9.96 -3.39 -4.99
N GLN A 294 10.66 -2.29 -5.11
CA GLN A 294 10.06 -0.96 -5.11
C GLN A 294 9.72 -0.55 -6.54
N ILE A 295 8.51 -0.05 -6.75
CA ILE A 295 8.02 0.46 -8.02
C ILE A 295 7.86 1.97 -7.90
N ASP A 296 8.56 2.71 -8.75
CA ASP A 296 8.43 4.15 -8.86
C ASP A 296 7.26 4.49 -9.79
N VAL A 297 6.21 5.09 -9.22
CA VAL A 297 5.02 5.53 -9.96
C VAL A 297 5.12 7.02 -10.21
N PRO A 298 5.31 7.45 -11.49
CA PRO A 298 5.46 8.85 -11.84
C PRO A 298 4.12 9.58 -11.82
N CYS A 299 4.15 10.90 -11.88
CA CYS A 299 2.96 11.67 -12.25
C CYS A 299 2.64 11.48 -13.73
N GLY A 300 1.34 11.48 -14.05
CA GLY A 300 0.84 11.32 -15.40
C GLY A 300 -0.28 10.29 -15.48
N ARG A 301 -0.56 9.84 -16.70
CA ARG A 301 -1.63 8.87 -16.97
C ARG A 301 -1.05 7.57 -17.52
N LEU A 302 -1.46 6.46 -16.93
CA LEU A 302 -1.23 5.13 -17.48
C LEU A 302 -2.47 4.72 -18.28
N ASN A 303 -2.33 4.65 -19.61
CA ASN A 303 -3.38 4.13 -20.50
C ASN A 303 -2.78 2.97 -21.29
N LEU A 304 -3.15 1.77 -20.92
CA LEU A 304 -2.76 0.53 -21.59
C LEU A 304 -3.95 -0.03 -22.36
N GLN A 305 -3.73 -0.34 -23.63
CA GLN A 305 -4.69 -1.03 -24.48
C GLN A 305 -4.08 -2.36 -24.94
N PRO A 306 -4.87 -3.44 -24.96
CA PRO A 306 -4.39 -4.73 -25.46
C PRO A 306 -3.86 -4.59 -26.90
N GLN A 307 -2.67 -5.07 -27.12
CA GLN A 307 -2.13 -5.13 -28.48
C GLN A 307 -2.69 -6.36 -29.21
N PRO A 308 -3.09 -6.23 -30.49
CA PRO A 308 -3.51 -7.39 -31.26
C PRO A 308 -2.37 -8.42 -31.31
N SER A 309 -2.73 -9.69 -31.15
CA SER A 309 -1.75 -10.77 -31.26
C SER A 309 -1.11 -10.72 -32.66
N PRO A 310 0.20 -10.86 -32.78
CA PRO A 310 0.82 -10.99 -34.10
C PRO A 310 0.25 -12.22 -34.79
N THR A 311 -0.37 -12.04 -35.93
CA THR A 311 -0.86 -13.10 -36.84
C THR A 311 0.28 -13.92 -37.41
#